data_1fba01031625e812b39c71918c02c0fd
#
_entry.id   1fba01031625e812b39c71918c02c0fd
#
_cell.length_a   1.000
_cell.length_b   1.000
_cell.length_c   1.000
_cell.angle_alpha   90.00
_cell.angle_beta   90.00
_cell.angle_gamma   90.00
#
_symmetry.space_group_name_H-M   'P 1'
#
loop_
_entity.id
_entity.type
_entity.pdbx_description
1 polymer ?
#
loop_
_entity_poly.entity_id
_entity_poly.type
_entity_poly.pdbx_seq_one_letter_code
_entity_poly.pdbx_strand_id
1 'polypeptide(L)'
;MEINPSEVTKILKEQIKKFGDKAEVSEVGQVLSVGDGIARIYGLDNVQAGEMVEFSDGSKGMALNLENDNVGVVIFGDDRAIKEGDTVKRTGAIVDVPVGKQLLGRVVDGLGNPIDGKGALDKSLERKRVEVKAPGIIPRQSVNEPMQTGLKAIDSLIPIGRGQRELIIGDRQTGKTAVAIDAIINQKKINESDDESKKLYCIYVAIGQKRSTVAQILKTLEDAGAMDYTTIVSATASDAAPLQFLAPYTGCTMGEYFRDNGMHALIIYDDLSKQAVAYRQMSLLLRRPPGREAYPGDVFYLHSRLLERAAKLNDANGGGSLTALPIIETQAGDVSAYIPTNVISITDGQIFLETELFNQ
;
A
#
# COMPACT_ATOMS: atom_id res chain seq x y z
N MET A 1 46.34 28.27 -36.76
CA MET A 1 45.82 26.91 -36.94
C MET A 1 44.52 27.04 -37.72
N GLU A 2 44.53 26.72 -38.98
CA GLU A 2 43.31 26.72 -39.81
C GLU A 2 42.53 25.44 -39.50
N ILE A 3 41.30 25.60 -39.00
CA ILE A 3 40.39 24.50 -38.73
C ILE A 3 39.89 23.98 -40.07
N ASN A 4 40.27 22.73 -40.39
CA ASN A 4 39.88 22.11 -41.66
C ASN A 4 38.34 21.82 -41.67
N PRO A 5 37.57 22.41 -42.58
CA PRO A 5 36.09 22.24 -42.64
C PRO A 5 35.65 20.79 -42.76
N SER A 6 36.48 19.90 -43.30
CA SER A 6 36.19 18.47 -43.43
C SER A 6 36.24 17.72 -42.09
N GLU A 7 37.11 18.14 -41.15
CA GLU A 7 37.18 17.55 -39.80
C GLU A 7 36.01 17.96 -38.94
N VAL A 8 35.59 19.23 -39.02
CA VAL A 8 34.40 19.72 -38.32
C VAL A 8 33.14 19.00 -38.80
N THR A 9 33.03 18.78 -40.10
CA THR A 9 31.89 18.04 -40.71
C THR A 9 31.90 16.57 -40.28
N LYS A 10 33.10 15.97 -40.09
CA LYS A 10 33.22 14.58 -39.63
C LYS A 10 32.82 14.43 -38.15
N ILE A 11 33.30 15.35 -37.32
CA ILE A 11 32.93 15.42 -35.88
C ILE A 11 31.44 15.65 -35.70
N LEU A 12 30.85 16.57 -36.48
CA LEU A 12 29.39 16.82 -36.45
C LEU A 12 28.60 15.58 -36.91
N LYS A 13 29.04 14.90 -37.97
CA LYS A 13 28.42 13.65 -38.42
C LYS A 13 28.55 12.50 -37.41
N GLU A 14 29.65 12.39 -36.69
CA GLU A 14 29.84 11.42 -35.61
C GLU A 14 29.00 11.78 -34.38
N GLN A 15 28.89 13.05 -34.04
CA GLN A 15 27.97 13.50 -32.98
C GLN A 15 26.50 13.27 -33.34
N ILE A 16 26.08 13.58 -34.58
CA ILE A 16 24.72 13.30 -35.08
C ILE A 16 24.44 11.80 -35.12
N LYS A 17 25.39 10.96 -35.50
CA LYS A 17 25.23 9.50 -35.42
C LYS A 17 25.11 8.99 -33.97
N LYS A 18 25.86 9.56 -33.04
CA LYS A 18 25.69 9.26 -31.60
C LYS A 18 24.38 9.76 -31.02
N PHE A 19 23.77 10.82 -31.60
CA PHE A 19 22.40 11.27 -31.28
C PHE A 19 21.31 10.36 -31.88
N GLY A 20 21.65 9.56 -32.89
CA GLY A 20 20.70 8.62 -33.53
C GLY A 20 20.67 7.23 -32.91
N ASP A 21 21.64 6.83 -32.07
CA ASP A 21 21.58 5.66 -31.24
C ASP A 21 20.77 6.01 -29.97
N LYS A 22 19.46 5.66 -30.00
CA LYS A 22 18.52 5.60 -28.87
C LYS A 22 19.08 6.23 -27.58
N ALA A 23 19.16 7.54 -27.53
CA ALA A 23 18.97 8.21 -26.27
C ALA A 23 17.54 7.84 -25.86
N GLU A 24 17.36 7.01 -24.85
CA GLU A 24 16.16 7.06 -24.06
C GLU A 24 16.07 8.52 -23.61
N VAL A 25 15.23 9.30 -24.27
CA VAL A 25 14.93 10.67 -23.87
C VAL A 25 14.07 10.50 -22.61
N SER A 26 14.73 10.25 -21.49
CA SER A 26 14.09 10.38 -20.20
C SER A 26 13.74 11.85 -20.08
N GLU A 27 12.45 12.14 -20.10
CA GLU A 27 11.95 13.48 -19.85
C GLU A 27 12.45 13.93 -18.47
N VAL A 28 13.10 15.07 -18.44
CA VAL A 28 13.82 15.59 -17.28
C VAL A 28 13.13 16.88 -16.84
N GLY A 29 12.72 16.92 -15.59
CA GLY A 29 12.20 18.10 -14.93
C GLY A 29 13.20 18.73 -13.97
N GLN A 30 12.82 19.88 -13.44
CA GLN A 30 13.60 20.63 -12.45
C GLN A 30 12.75 20.95 -11.22
N VAL A 31 13.32 20.77 -10.04
CA VAL A 31 12.67 21.07 -8.76
C VAL A 31 12.49 22.59 -8.64
N LEU A 32 11.24 23.06 -8.55
CA LEU A 32 10.89 24.45 -8.30
C LEU A 32 10.89 24.78 -6.82
N SER A 33 10.40 23.85 -5.99
CA SER A 33 10.40 23.95 -4.54
C SER A 33 10.31 22.57 -3.91
N VAL A 34 10.86 22.41 -2.73
CA VAL A 34 10.81 21.17 -1.95
C VAL A 34 10.62 21.49 -0.47
N GLY A 35 9.85 20.67 0.23
CA GLY A 35 9.64 20.76 1.67
C GLY A 35 8.51 19.85 2.13
N ASP A 36 8.61 19.38 3.37
CA ASP A 36 7.60 18.52 4.02
C ASP A 36 7.25 17.26 3.25
N GLY A 37 8.23 16.68 2.52
CA GLY A 37 8.04 15.47 1.71
C GLY A 37 7.32 15.69 0.37
N ILE A 38 7.17 16.95 -0.06
CA ILE A 38 6.56 17.33 -1.34
C ILE A 38 7.58 18.11 -2.18
N ALA A 39 7.66 17.78 -3.45
CA ALA A 39 8.38 18.60 -4.44
C ALA A 39 7.42 19.09 -5.53
N ARG A 40 7.63 20.30 -6.00
CA ARG A 40 7.00 20.84 -7.20
C ARG A 40 8.04 20.85 -8.31
N ILE A 41 7.69 20.28 -9.44
CA ILE A 41 8.61 20.02 -10.54
C ILE A 41 8.09 20.67 -11.80
N TYR A 42 8.94 21.37 -12.51
CA TYR A 42 8.69 21.91 -13.83
C TYR A 42 9.25 21.01 -14.93
N GLY A 43 8.59 20.90 -16.07
CA GLY A 43 9.13 20.27 -17.27
C GLY A 43 8.91 18.75 -17.36
N LEU A 44 7.99 18.17 -16.58
CA LEU A 44 7.54 16.78 -16.70
C LEU A 44 6.15 16.73 -17.38
N ASP A 45 6.05 17.26 -18.60
CA ASP A 45 4.77 17.51 -19.28
C ASP A 45 3.99 16.24 -19.60
N ASN A 46 4.66 15.11 -19.79
CA ASN A 46 4.03 13.84 -20.15
C ASN A 46 3.95 12.84 -18.98
N VAL A 47 4.29 13.26 -17.75
CA VAL A 47 4.21 12.37 -16.58
C VAL A 47 2.74 12.02 -16.30
N GLN A 48 2.52 10.77 -15.86
CA GLN A 48 1.20 10.29 -15.47
C GLN A 48 1.01 10.35 -13.96
N ALA A 49 -0.23 10.53 -13.51
CA ALA A 49 -0.54 10.40 -12.09
C ALA A 49 -0.23 8.96 -11.61
N GLY A 50 0.45 8.84 -10.47
CA GLY A 50 0.94 7.56 -9.95
C GLY A 50 2.26 7.09 -10.56
N GLU A 51 2.85 7.84 -11.49
CA GLU A 51 4.15 7.50 -12.07
C GLU A 51 5.28 7.83 -11.09
N MET A 52 6.26 6.93 -11.04
CA MET A 52 7.49 7.12 -10.27
C MET A 52 8.42 8.10 -10.98
N VAL A 53 9.04 8.95 -10.18
CA VAL A 53 10.14 9.83 -10.59
C VAL A 53 11.35 9.58 -9.72
N GLU A 54 12.54 9.88 -10.24
CA GLU A 54 13.82 9.72 -9.56
C GLU A 54 14.55 11.06 -9.51
N PHE A 55 14.92 11.49 -8.32
CA PHE A 55 15.70 12.70 -8.07
C PHE A 55 17.20 12.44 -8.31
N SER A 56 17.98 13.51 -8.46
CA SER A 56 19.41 13.44 -8.72
C SER A 56 20.23 12.74 -7.63
N ASP A 57 19.71 12.71 -6.40
CA ASP A 57 20.31 12.01 -5.25
C ASP A 57 19.93 10.52 -5.16
N GLY A 58 19.11 10.03 -6.11
CA GLY A 58 18.58 8.65 -6.12
C GLY A 58 17.30 8.47 -5.30
N SER A 59 16.81 9.51 -4.65
CA SER A 59 15.50 9.46 -3.96
C SER A 59 14.37 9.26 -4.96
N LYS A 60 13.33 8.56 -4.54
CA LYS A 60 12.15 8.28 -5.37
C LYS A 60 10.96 9.08 -4.92
N GLY A 61 10.12 9.45 -5.87
CA GLY A 61 8.86 10.11 -5.61
C GLY A 61 7.77 9.58 -6.54
N MET A 62 6.54 10.01 -6.28
CA MET A 62 5.37 9.69 -7.10
C MET A 62 4.65 10.97 -7.49
N ALA A 63 4.36 11.12 -8.79
CA ALA A 63 3.56 12.21 -9.29
C ALA A 63 2.09 12.05 -8.83
N LEU A 64 1.57 13.06 -8.13
CA LEU A 64 0.23 12.98 -7.55
C LEU A 64 -0.70 14.11 -8.03
N ASN A 65 -0.17 15.32 -8.21
CA ASN A 65 -0.89 16.47 -8.77
C ASN A 65 -0.29 16.86 -10.11
N LEU A 66 -1.11 16.91 -11.14
CA LEU A 66 -0.72 17.37 -12.47
C LEU A 66 -1.38 18.74 -12.69
N GLU A 67 -0.58 19.79 -12.66
CA GLU A 67 -1.00 21.16 -12.89
C GLU A 67 -0.47 21.63 -14.27
N ASN A 68 -0.98 22.74 -14.79
CA ASN A 68 -0.62 23.21 -16.13
C ASN A 68 0.85 23.61 -16.27
N ASP A 69 1.48 24.04 -15.18
CA ASP A 69 2.84 24.60 -15.14
C ASP A 69 3.79 23.85 -14.22
N ASN A 70 3.28 22.91 -13.45
CA ASN A 70 4.09 22.10 -12.54
C ASN A 70 3.44 20.77 -12.18
N VAL A 71 4.27 19.86 -11.65
CA VAL A 71 3.84 18.56 -11.15
C VAL A 71 4.13 18.50 -9.66
N GLY A 72 3.10 18.21 -8.85
CA GLY A 72 3.23 17.93 -7.44
C GLY A 72 3.64 16.48 -7.22
N VAL A 73 4.82 16.27 -6.67
CA VAL A 73 5.41 14.96 -6.40
C VAL A 73 5.53 14.74 -4.91
N VAL A 74 5.10 13.58 -4.43
CA VAL A 74 5.33 13.12 -3.05
C VAL A 74 6.62 12.31 -2.99
N ILE A 75 7.47 12.57 -2.00
CA ILE A 75 8.79 11.96 -1.87
C ILE A 75 8.72 10.77 -0.91
N PHE A 76 9.25 9.63 -1.33
CA PHE A 76 9.33 8.42 -0.50
C PHE A 76 10.64 8.39 0.29
N GLY A 77 10.72 9.16 1.37
CA GLY A 77 11.90 9.19 2.21
C GLY A 77 12.27 10.58 2.72
N ASP A 78 13.57 10.78 2.97
CA ASP A 78 14.11 12.06 3.44
C ASP A 78 14.28 13.02 2.26
N ASP A 79 13.69 14.20 2.36
CA ASP A 79 13.74 15.27 1.35
C ASP A 79 14.88 16.28 1.55
N ARG A 80 15.67 16.13 2.64
CA ARG A 80 16.71 17.10 3.03
C ARG A 80 17.86 17.20 2.03
N ALA A 81 18.12 16.16 1.27
CA ALA A 81 19.17 16.14 0.25
C ALA A 81 18.74 16.83 -1.05
N ILE A 82 17.43 16.96 -1.29
CA ILE A 82 16.85 17.51 -2.52
C ILE A 82 16.80 19.04 -2.40
N LYS A 83 17.22 19.75 -3.46
CA LYS A 83 17.28 21.21 -3.50
C LYS A 83 16.50 21.78 -4.68
N GLU A 84 16.12 23.03 -4.57
CA GLU A 84 15.62 23.79 -5.72
C GLU A 84 16.65 23.83 -6.85
N GLY A 85 16.21 23.59 -8.08
CA GLY A 85 17.06 23.47 -9.23
C GLY A 85 17.59 22.06 -9.52
N ASP A 86 17.42 21.11 -8.60
CA ASP A 86 17.82 19.73 -8.83
C ASP A 86 17.04 19.09 -9.98
N THR A 87 17.70 18.17 -10.65
CA THR A 87 17.14 17.43 -11.77
C THR A 87 16.31 16.26 -11.30
N VAL A 88 15.15 16.09 -11.92
CA VAL A 88 14.24 14.95 -11.67
C VAL A 88 14.00 14.23 -12.98
N LYS A 89 14.13 12.91 -12.97
CA LYS A 89 13.92 12.06 -14.13
C LYS A 89 12.60 11.32 -14.01
N ARG A 90 11.87 11.28 -15.10
CA ARG A 90 10.72 10.42 -15.26
C ARG A 90 11.16 8.97 -15.42
N THR A 91 10.52 8.03 -14.75
CA THR A 91 10.84 6.60 -14.90
C THR A 91 9.99 5.88 -15.95
N GLY A 92 8.87 6.48 -16.36
CA GLY A 92 7.90 5.85 -17.26
C GLY A 92 7.14 4.68 -16.62
N ALA A 93 7.37 4.38 -15.34
CA ALA A 93 6.78 3.27 -14.62
C ALA A 93 5.81 3.76 -13.53
N ILE A 94 4.61 3.23 -13.52
CA ILE A 94 3.66 3.38 -12.41
C ILE A 94 4.20 2.59 -11.21
N VAL A 95 3.95 3.07 -10.00
CA VAL A 95 4.40 2.41 -8.76
C VAL A 95 3.98 0.95 -8.77
N ASP A 96 4.97 0.07 -8.64
CA ASP A 96 4.82 -1.37 -8.56
C ASP A 96 5.59 -1.96 -7.38
N VAL A 97 5.21 -3.15 -6.94
CA VAL A 97 5.81 -3.85 -5.80
C VAL A 97 6.02 -5.32 -6.12
N PRO A 98 7.02 -5.98 -5.48
CA PRO A 98 7.21 -7.41 -5.62
C PRO A 98 6.04 -8.17 -5.01
N VAL A 99 5.68 -9.30 -5.63
CA VAL A 99 4.63 -10.20 -5.16
C VAL A 99 5.12 -11.65 -5.23
N GLY A 100 4.53 -12.52 -4.45
CA GLY A 100 4.85 -13.96 -4.47
C GLY A 100 5.00 -14.59 -3.09
N LYS A 101 5.06 -15.91 -3.06
CA LYS A 101 5.25 -16.69 -1.81
C LYS A 101 6.60 -16.41 -1.12
N GLN A 102 7.58 -15.89 -1.86
CA GLN A 102 8.91 -15.54 -1.33
C GLN A 102 8.88 -14.35 -0.34
N LEU A 103 7.77 -13.62 -0.30
CA LEU A 103 7.54 -12.56 0.69
C LEU A 103 7.04 -13.09 2.04
N LEU A 104 6.63 -14.36 2.12
CA LEU A 104 6.25 -14.98 3.39
C LEU A 104 7.44 -15.02 4.35
N GLY A 105 7.20 -14.68 5.60
CA GLY A 105 8.24 -14.55 6.61
C GLY A 105 9.06 -13.26 6.56
N ARG A 106 8.73 -12.35 5.64
CA ARG A 106 9.44 -11.09 5.44
C ARG A 106 8.69 -9.89 6.00
N VAL A 107 9.47 -8.87 6.38
CA VAL A 107 8.95 -7.55 6.73
C VAL A 107 9.46 -6.56 5.69
N VAL A 108 8.54 -5.85 5.05
CA VAL A 108 8.83 -4.91 3.96
C VAL A 108 8.26 -3.52 4.26
N ASP A 109 8.79 -2.51 3.60
CA ASP A 109 8.26 -1.14 3.66
C ASP A 109 7.08 -0.93 2.70
N GLY A 110 6.56 0.31 2.63
CA GLY A 110 5.46 0.67 1.74
C GLY A 110 5.76 0.54 0.24
N LEU A 111 7.02 0.43 -0.15
CA LEU A 111 7.47 0.17 -1.54
C LEU A 111 7.79 -1.32 -1.79
N GLY A 112 7.62 -2.17 -0.79
CA GLY A 112 7.95 -3.60 -0.87
C GLY A 112 9.44 -3.92 -0.70
N ASN A 113 10.26 -2.98 -0.24
CA ASN A 113 11.66 -3.24 0.06
C ASN A 113 11.79 -3.94 1.42
N PRO A 114 12.66 -4.96 1.56
CA PRO A 114 12.83 -5.65 2.83
C PRO A 114 13.53 -4.76 3.87
N ILE A 115 12.99 -4.76 5.08
CA ILE A 115 13.50 -3.99 6.23
C ILE A 115 13.81 -4.88 7.45
N ASP A 116 13.78 -6.19 7.26
CA ASP A 116 13.93 -7.22 8.31
C ASP A 116 15.38 -7.69 8.53
N GLY A 117 16.33 -7.16 7.78
CA GLY A 117 17.74 -7.57 7.86
C GLY A 117 18.04 -8.95 7.28
N LYS A 118 17.05 -9.65 6.71
CA LYS A 118 17.21 -11.00 6.12
C LYS A 118 17.76 -10.97 4.67
N GLY A 119 18.33 -9.85 4.24
CA GLY A 119 18.90 -9.68 2.90
C GLY A 119 17.87 -9.23 1.83
N ALA A 120 18.38 -8.91 0.65
CA ALA A 120 17.57 -8.46 -0.47
C ALA A 120 16.64 -9.54 -0.99
N LEU A 121 15.51 -9.13 -1.54
CA LEU A 121 14.60 -10.02 -2.28
C LEU A 121 15.22 -10.40 -3.63
N ASP A 122 14.82 -11.56 -4.16
CA ASP A 122 15.24 -11.98 -5.50
C ASP A 122 14.73 -10.97 -6.54
N LYS A 123 15.63 -10.51 -7.39
CA LYS A 123 15.32 -9.56 -8.48
C LYS A 123 14.40 -10.13 -9.55
N SER A 124 14.26 -11.44 -9.62
CA SER A 124 13.38 -12.15 -10.57
C SER A 124 11.91 -12.21 -10.09
N LEU A 125 11.60 -11.72 -8.90
CA LEU A 125 10.23 -11.69 -8.40
C LEU A 125 9.30 -10.93 -9.33
N GLU A 126 8.12 -11.49 -9.55
CA GLU A 126 7.04 -10.80 -10.25
C GLU A 126 6.73 -9.48 -9.55
N ARG A 127 6.53 -8.43 -10.33
CA ARG A 127 6.12 -7.12 -9.82
C ARG A 127 4.76 -6.76 -10.38
N LYS A 128 3.88 -6.27 -9.53
CA LYS A 128 2.54 -5.83 -9.90
C LYS A 128 2.31 -4.39 -9.52
N ARG A 129 1.55 -3.66 -10.33
CA ARG A 129 1.13 -2.29 -10.04
C ARG A 129 0.34 -2.23 -8.74
N VAL A 130 0.60 -1.20 -7.96
CA VAL A 130 -0.05 -0.98 -6.67
C VAL A 130 -1.46 -0.44 -6.85
N GLU A 131 -1.64 0.49 -7.77
CA GLU A 131 -2.95 1.05 -8.09
C GLU A 131 -3.58 0.32 -9.27
N VAL A 132 -4.48 -0.60 -8.97
CA VAL A 132 -5.27 -1.36 -9.94
C VAL A 132 -6.75 -1.28 -9.59
N LYS A 133 -7.60 -1.44 -10.58
CA LYS A 133 -9.05 -1.51 -10.37
C LYS A 133 -9.42 -2.82 -9.67
N ALA A 134 -10.39 -2.75 -8.77
CA ALA A 134 -11.00 -3.91 -8.15
C ALA A 134 -11.61 -4.85 -9.22
N PRO A 135 -11.71 -6.17 -8.94
CA PRO A 135 -12.42 -7.10 -9.81
C PRO A 135 -13.84 -6.61 -10.11
N GLY A 136 -14.25 -6.72 -11.37
CA GLY A 136 -15.62 -6.38 -11.79
C GLY A 136 -16.68 -7.35 -11.22
N ILE A 137 -17.93 -7.16 -11.57
CA ILE A 137 -19.05 -7.97 -11.05
C ILE A 137 -18.94 -9.41 -11.56
N ILE A 138 -18.60 -9.61 -12.83
CA ILE A 138 -18.59 -10.92 -13.50
C ILE A 138 -17.58 -11.90 -12.88
N PRO A 139 -16.34 -11.50 -12.53
CA PRO A 139 -15.37 -12.41 -11.90
C PRO A 139 -15.71 -12.79 -10.46
N ARG A 140 -16.62 -12.08 -9.80
CA ARG A 140 -16.97 -12.32 -8.38
C ARG A 140 -17.98 -13.42 -8.24
N GLN A 141 -17.95 -14.10 -7.09
CA GLN A 141 -19.07 -14.92 -6.61
C GLN A 141 -19.41 -14.52 -5.17
N SER A 142 -20.60 -14.91 -4.74
CA SER A 142 -21.03 -14.71 -3.34
C SER A 142 -20.11 -15.45 -2.38
N VAL A 143 -19.83 -14.83 -1.24
CA VAL A 143 -19.08 -15.43 -0.15
C VAL A 143 -19.85 -16.65 0.38
N ASN A 144 -19.22 -17.82 0.36
CA ASN A 144 -19.84 -19.10 0.70
C ASN A 144 -18.94 -20.04 1.52
N GLU A 145 -17.71 -19.59 1.84
CA GLU A 145 -16.75 -20.37 2.61
C GLU A 145 -16.36 -19.60 3.88
N PRO A 146 -16.37 -20.22 5.06
CA PRO A 146 -16.00 -19.55 6.30
C PRO A 146 -14.49 -19.26 6.35
N MET A 147 -14.16 -18.09 6.88
CA MET A 147 -12.82 -17.73 7.35
C MET A 147 -12.87 -17.74 8.88
N GLN A 148 -12.40 -18.82 9.48
CA GLN A 148 -12.42 -18.99 10.93
C GLN A 148 -11.31 -18.13 11.56
N THR A 149 -11.70 -17.23 12.47
CA THR A 149 -10.78 -16.41 13.23
C THR A 149 -10.18 -17.17 14.41
N GLY A 150 -10.81 -18.27 14.83
CA GLY A 150 -10.47 -19.01 16.05
C GLY A 150 -10.99 -18.34 17.33
N LEU A 151 -11.64 -17.21 17.20
CA LEU A 151 -12.30 -16.50 18.31
C LEU A 151 -13.78 -16.91 18.38
N LYS A 152 -14.14 -17.66 19.41
CA LYS A 152 -15.49 -18.25 19.54
C LYS A 152 -16.60 -17.21 19.42
N ALA A 153 -16.43 -16.02 20.01
CA ALA A 153 -17.42 -14.96 19.95
C ALA A 153 -17.66 -14.48 18.52
N ILE A 154 -16.60 -14.33 17.73
CA ILE A 154 -16.70 -13.88 16.32
C ILE A 154 -17.23 -15.02 15.46
N ASP A 155 -16.61 -16.19 15.50
CA ASP A 155 -16.96 -17.30 14.61
C ASP A 155 -18.40 -17.82 14.82
N SER A 156 -18.98 -17.65 16.03
CA SER A 156 -20.32 -18.09 16.34
C SER A 156 -21.42 -17.03 16.15
N LEU A 157 -21.10 -15.76 16.34
CA LEU A 157 -22.09 -14.67 16.33
C LEU A 157 -21.98 -13.76 15.11
N ILE A 158 -20.76 -13.57 14.59
CA ILE A 158 -20.45 -12.66 13.47
C ILE A 158 -19.49 -13.40 12.52
N PRO A 159 -19.91 -14.55 11.95
CA PRO A 159 -19.02 -15.34 11.12
C PRO A 159 -18.54 -14.56 9.89
N ILE A 160 -17.24 -14.63 9.63
CA ILE A 160 -16.61 -13.96 8.50
C ILE A 160 -16.39 -15.00 7.39
N GLY A 161 -16.66 -14.61 6.16
CA GLY A 161 -16.43 -15.46 4.98
C GLY A 161 -15.18 -15.07 4.20
N ARG A 162 -14.63 -16.02 3.46
CA ARG A 162 -13.49 -15.80 2.58
C ARG A 162 -13.87 -14.87 1.43
N GLY A 163 -13.24 -13.70 1.38
CA GLY A 163 -13.54 -12.63 0.43
C GLY A 163 -14.42 -11.52 0.98
N GLN A 164 -14.84 -11.62 2.23
CA GLN A 164 -15.61 -10.58 2.94
C GLN A 164 -14.71 -9.44 3.43
N ARG A 165 -15.31 -8.27 3.60
CA ARG A 165 -14.70 -7.09 4.26
C ARG A 165 -15.39 -6.88 5.59
N GLU A 166 -14.73 -7.22 6.68
CA GLU A 166 -15.28 -7.06 8.02
C GLU A 166 -14.49 -6.03 8.80
N LEU A 167 -15.14 -4.93 9.18
CA LEU A 167 -14.53 -3.83 9.89
C LEU A 167 -14.35 -4.17 11.37
N ILE A 168 -13.16 -3.93 11.91
CA ILE A 168 -12.91 -3.94 13.36
C ILE A 168 -12.81 -2.47 13.82
N ILE A 169 -13.76 -2.02 14.64
CA ILE A 169 -13.89 -0.63 15.02
C ILE A 169 -14.02 -0.48 16.55
N GLY A 170 -13.40 0.54 17.10
CA GLY A 170 -13.46 0.85 18.53
C GLY A 170 -12.41 1.87 18.95
N ASP A 171 -12.47 2.29 20.20
CA ASP A 171 -11.55 3.25 20.78
C ASP A 171 -10.12 2.70 20.92
N ARG A 172 -9.20 3.56 21.26
CA ARG A 172 -7.80 3.17 21.49
C ARG A 172 -7.74 2.10 22.60
N GLN A 173 -6.89 1.08 22.40
CA GLN A 173 -6.64 0.01 23.37
C GLN A 173 -7.85 -0.89 23.72
N THR A 174 -8.84 -1.02 22.86
CA THR A 174 -9.98 -1.92 23.02
C THR A 174 -9.74 -3.34 22.48
N GLY A 175 -8.51 -3.68 22.12
CA GLY A 175 -8.17 -5.03 21.63
C GLY A 175 -8.31 -5.25 20.13
N LYS A 176 -8.51 -4.21 19.31
CA LYS A 176 -8.64 -4.33 17.84
C LYS A 176 -7.48 -5.11 17.20
N THR A 177 -6.26 -4.71 17.52
CA THR A 177 -5.04 -5.38 17.03
C THR A 177 -4.95 -6.81 17.54
N ALA A 178 -5.35 -7.08 18.81
CA ALA A 178 -5.34 -8.43 19.36
C ALA A 178 -6.25 -9.38 18.58
N VAL A 179 -7.49 -8.96 18.27
CA VAL A 179 -8.41 -9.73 17.42
C VAL A 179 -7.79 -10.06 16.08
N ALA A 180 -7.14 -9.09 15.45
CA ALA A 180 -6.50 -9.26 14.15
C ALA A 180 -5.31 -10.23 14.22
N ILE A 181 -4.44 -10.12 15.22
CA ILE A 181 -3.29 -10.98 15.41
C ILE A 181 -3.71 -12.41 15.76
N ASP A 182 -4.71 -12.59 16.63
CA ASP A 182 -5.26 -13.90 16.95
C ASP A 182 -5.85 -14.58 15.71
N ALA A 183 -6.55 -13.81 14.85
CA ALA A 183 -7.05 -14.33 13.58
C ALA A 183 -5.92 -14.86 12.67
N ILE A 184 -4.74 -14.22 12.65
CA ILE A 184 -3.57 -14.71 11.92
C ILE A 184 -3.02 -15.99 12.59
N ILE A 185 -2.76 -15.96 13.90
CA ILE A 185 -2.16 -17.07 14.64
C ILE A 185 -3.01 -18.33 14.51
N ASN A 186 -4.32 -18.19 14.58
CA ASN A 186 -5.26 -19.31 14.51
C ASN A 186 -5.34 -19.98 13.13
N GLN A 187 -4.75 -19.38 12.07
CA GLN A 187 -4.62 -20.05 10.78
C GLN A 187 -3.55 -21.13 10.74
N LYS A 188 -2.68 -21.23 11.77
CA LYS A 188 -1.55 -22.18 11.79
C LYS A 188 -2.00 -23.61 11.49
N LYS A 189 -3.01 -24.10 12.22
CA LYS A 189 -3.51 -25.47 12.05
C LYS A 189 -4.01 -25.77 10.63
N ILE A 190 -4.65 -24.79 9.99
CA ILE A 190 -5.16 -24.94 8.62
C ILE A 190 -3.99 -24.91 7.64
N ASN A 191 -3.00 -24.06 7.88
CA ASN A 191 -1.83 -23.90 7.02
C ASN A 191 -0.81 -25.05 7.14
N GLU A 192 -0.85 -25.82 8.23
CA GLU A 192 -0.07 -27.06 8.39
C GLU A 192 -0.66 -28.23 7.57
N SER A 193 -1.89 -28.10 7.04
CA SER A 193 -2.51 -29.09 6.17
C SER A 193 -1.79 -29.16 4.81
N ASP A 194 -1.74 -30.35 4.22
CA ASP A 194 -1.23 -30.55 2.85
C ASP A 194 -2.20 -30.03 1.76
N ASP A 195 -3.43 -29.69 2.14
CA ASP A 195 -4.46 -29.18 1.23
C ASP A 195 -4.27 -27.68 0.99
N GLU A 196 -3.62 -27.35 -0.13
CA GLU A 196 -3.36 -25.97 -0.52
C GLU A 196 -4.64 -25.15 -0.71
N SER A 197 -5.75 -25.78 -1.06
CA SER A 197 -7.04 -25.10 -1.27
C SER A 197 -7.65 -24.57 0.03
N LYS A 198 -7.20 -25.05 1.19
CA LYS A 198 -7.68 -24.61 2.50
C LYS A 198 -6.78 -23.56 3.14
N LYS A 199 -5.53 -23.48 2.72
CA LYS A 199 -4.56 -22.54 3.30
C LYS A 199 -5.03 -21.10 3.19
N LEU A 200 -4.65 -20.30 4.19
CA LEU A 200 -4.92 -18.88 4.24
C LEU A 200 -3.61 -18.12 4.49
N TYR A 201 -3.11 -17.47 3.46
CA TYR A 201 -1.93 -16.62 3.56
C TYR A 201 -2.31 -15.26 4.15
N CYS A 202 -1.47 -14.72 5.02
CA CYS A 202 -1.80 -13.53 5.78
C CYS A 202 -0.88 -12.36 5.39
N ILE A 203 -1.46 -11.18 5.28
CA ILE A 203 -0.74 -9.92 5.12
C ILE A 203 -1.16 -8.99 6.25
N TYR A 204 -0.20 -8.56 7.07
CA TYR A 204 -0.43 -7.57 8.11
C TYR A 204 0.17 -6.24 7.69
N VAL A 205 -0.65 -5.22 7.56
CA VAL A 205 -0.23 -3.87 7.19
C VAL A 205 -0.26 -2.98 8.41
N ALA A 206 0.92 -2.62 8.92
CA ALA A 206 1.10 -1.67 10.02
C ALA A 206 1.20 -0.25 9.46
N ILE A 207 0.25 0.61 9.80
CA ILE A 207 0.14 1.96 9.27
C ILE A 207 0.25 2.97 10.42
N GLY A 208 1.28 3.80 10.39
CA GLY A 208 1.47 4.87 11.38
C GLY A 208 1.64 4.39 12.81
N GLN A 209 2.02 3.13 13.03
CA GLN A 209 2.28 2.56 14.35
C GLN A 209 3.70 2.86 14.83
N LYS A 210 3.92 2.76 16.13
CA LYS A 210 5.28 2.87 16.71
C LYS A 210 6.12 1.67 16.27
N ARG A 211 7.40 1.88 15.98
CA ARG A 211 8.34 0.80 15.63
C ARG A 211 8.39 -0.30 16.70
N SER A 212 8.33 0.07 17.98
CA SER A 212 8.30 -0.90 19.08
C SER A 212 7.05 -1.79 19.04
N THR A 213 5.90 -1.25 18.67
CA THR A 213 4.66 -2.02 18.51
C THR A 213 4.78 -3.02 17.37
N VAL A 214 5.30 -2.59 16.22
CA VAL A 214 5.52 -3.48 15.07
C VAL A 214 6.53 -4.59 15.40
N ALA A 215 7.61 -4.26 16.11
CA ALA A 215 8.59 -5.25 16.57
C ALA A 215 7.98 -6.27 17.54
N GLN A 216 7.08 -5.84 18.42
CA GLN A 216 6.37 -6.74 19.34
C GLN A 216 5.41 -7.67 18.59
N ILE A 217 4.68 -7.16 17.61
CA ILE A 217 3.79 -7.95 16.75
C ILE A 217 4.59 -8.99 15.96
N LEU A 218 5.70 -8.57 15.33
CA LEU A 218 6.60 -9.49 14.64
C LEU A 218 7.04 -10.63 15.54
N LYS A 219 7.53 -10.29 16.75
CA LYS A 219 7.95 -11.31 17.72
C LYS A 219 6.80 -12.24 18.13
N THR A 220 5.62 -11.70 18.37
CA THR A 220 4.43 -12.52 18.72
C THR A 220 4.09 -13.51 17.60
N LEU A 221 4.13 -13.07 16.33
CA LEU A 221 3.88 -13.93 15.18
C LEU A 221 5.00 -14.97 14.97
N GLU A 222 6.27 -14.60 15.19
CA GLU A 222 7.41 -15.52 15.14
C GLU A 222 7.32 -16.59 16.22
N ASP A 223 7.06 -16.19 17.47
CA ASP A 223 6.93 -17.12 18.63
C ASP A 223 5.76 -18.11 18.43
N ALA A 224 4.70 -17.69 17.74
CA ALA A 224 3.57 -18.54 17.38
C ALA A 224 3.82 -19.42 16.14
N GLY A 225 4.92 -19.19 15.39
CA GLY A 225 5.18 -19.83 14.10
C GLY A 225 4.26 -19.35 12.97
N ALA A 226 3.63 -18.20 13.13
CA ALA A 226 2.69 -17.64 12.14
C ALA A 226 3.40 -16.87 11.02
N MET A 227 4.68 -16.53 11.18
CA MET A 227 5.45 -15.86 10.11
C MET A 227 5.68 -16.74 8.89
N ASP A 228 5.60 -18.06 9.00
CA ASP A 228 5.78 -18.97 7.86
C ASP A 228 4.76 -18.75 6.74
N TYR A 229 3.60 -18.20 7.08
CA TYR A 229 2.52 -17.89 6.13
C TYR A 229 2.08 -16.41 6.16
N THR A 230 2.88 -15.54 6.78
CA THR A 230 2.54 -14.12 6.96
C THR A 230 3.60 -13.20 6.37
N THR A 231 3.17 -12.14 5.70
CA THR A 231 4.02 -11.01 5.29
C THR A 231 3.60 -9.77 6.07
N ILE A 232 4.56 -9.01 6.58
CA ILE A 232 4.31 -7.73 7.25
C ILE A 232 4.72 -6.60 6.31
N VAL A 233 3.80 -5.67 6.05
CA VAL A 233 4.08 -4.39 5.37
C VAL A 233 4.05 -3.30 6.42
N SER A 234 5.15 -2.60 6.61
CA SER A 234 5.28 -1.62 7.68
C SER A 234 5.58 -0.21 7.15
N ALA A 235 4.71 0.73 7.50
CA ALA A 235 4.95 2.15 7.37
C ALA A 235 4.67 2.79 8.74
N THR A 236 5.73 2.99 9.52
CA THR A 236 5.63 3.43 10.92
C THR A 236 5.33 4.92 11.04
N ALA A 237 5.02 5.37 12.26
CA ALA A 237 4.75 6.79 12.54
C ALA A 237 5.94 7.73 12.26
N SER A 238 7.16 7.18 12.16
CA SER A 238 8.37 7.94 11.80
C SER A 238 8.66 7.95 10.31
N ASP A 239 7.91 7.19 9.52
CA ASP A 239 8.07 7.17 8.07
C ASP A 239 7.25 8.28 7.42
N ALA A 240 7.68 8.75 6.25
CA ALA A 240 7.01 9.82 5.54
C ALA A 240 5.54 9.47 5.23
N ALA A 241 4.66 10.47 5.25
CA ALA A 241 3.23 10.30 4.99
C ALA A 241 2.93 9.56 3.66
N PRO A 242 3.68 9.77 2.56
CA PRO A 242 3.50 9.00 1.33
C PRO A 242 3.66 7.48 1.49
N LEU A 243 4.58 7.03 2.34
CA LEU A 243 4.74 5.60 2.63
C LEU A 243 3.57 5.04 3.43
N GLN A 244 3.05 5.80 4.40
CA GLN A 244 1.86 5.41 5.17
C GLN A 244 0.61 5.37 4.28
N PHE A 245 0.50 6.27 3.30
CA PHE A 245 -0.55 6.24 2.29
C PHE A 245 -0.47 5.01 1.39
N LEU A 246 0.74 4.66 0.93
CA LEU A 246 0.96 3.60 -0.05
C LEU A 246 0.89 2.19 0.54
N ALA A 247 1.34 1.99 1.79
CA ALA A 247 1.47 0.68 2.42
C ALA A 247 0.22 -0.20 2.34
N PRO A 248 -1.02 0.29 2.58
CA PRO A 248 -2.22 -0.51 2.41
C PRO A 248 -2.42 -1.04 0.99
N TYR A 249 -2.13 -0.23 -0.01
CA TYR A 249 -2.22 -0.65 -1.41
C TYR A 249 -1.15 -1.69 -1.76
N THR A 250 0.06 -1.52 -1.24
CA THR A 250 1.15 -2.49 -1.37
C THR A 250 0.76 -3.83 -0.79
N GLY A 251 0.26 -3.86 0.44
CA GLY A 251 -0.23 -5.09 1.08
C GLY A 251 -1.38 -5.72 0.31
N CYS A 252 -2.32 -4.90 -0.19
CA CYS A 252 -3.43 -5.37 -1.02
C CYS A 252 -2.93 -6.07 -2.30
N THR A 253 -1.97 -5.48 -3.00
CA THR A 253 -1.37 -6.07 -4.20
C THR A 253 -0.69 -7.40 -3.90
N MET A 254 -0.01 -7.52 -2.75
CA MET A 254 0.58 -8.79 -2.30
C MET A 254 -0.50 -9.84 -1.99
N GLY A 255 -1.62 -9.44 -1.38
CA GLY A 255 -2.77 -10.32 -1.13
C GLY A 255 -3.48 -10.77 -2.41
N GLU A 256 -3.61 -9.88 -3.38
CA GLU A 256 -4.20 -10.18 -4.68
C GLU A 256 -3.42 -11.23 -5.47
N TYR A 257 -2.10 -11.31 -5.27
CA TYR A 257 -1.30 -12.37 -5.87
C TYR A 257 -1.86 -13.77 -5.52
N PHE A 258 -2.20 -13.99 -4.26
CA PHE A 258 -2.78 -15.27 -3.82
C PHE A 258 -4.19 -15.45 -4.39
N ARG A 259 -5.04 -14.45 -4.27
CA ARG A 259 -6.41 -14.48 -4.82
C ARG A 259 -6.44 -14.82 -6.30
N ASP A 260 -5.61 -14.13 -7.10
CA ASP A 260 -5.60 -14.25 -8.56
C ASP A 260 -4.98 -15.58 -9.04
N ASN A 261 -4.25 -16.27 -8.17
CA ASN A 261 -3.69 -17.60 -8.41
C ASN A 261 -4.50 -18.74 -7.76
N GLY A 262 -5.77 -18.51 -7.46
CA GLY A 262 -6.67 -19.53 -6.92
C GLY A 262 -6.43 -19.89 -5.44
N MET A 263 -5.65 -19.11 -4.74
CA MET A 263 -5.36 -19.26 -3.31
C MET A 263 -6.20 -18.31 -2.47
N HIS A 264 -6.09 -18.41 -1.15
CA HIS A 264 -6.80 -17.55 -0.22
C HIS A 264 -5.83 -16.71 0.60
N ALA A 265 -6.17 -15.44 0.75
CA ALA A 265 -5.42 -14.52 1.60
C ALA A 265 -6.34 -13.74 2.54
N LEU A 266 -5.77 -13.40 3.71
CA LEU A 266 -6.32 -12.49 4.69
C LEU A 266 -5.43 -11.26 4.76
N ILE A 267 -6.00 -10.08 4.63
CA ILE A 267 -5.28 -8.83 4.82
C ILE A 267 -5.86 -8.02 5.98
N ILE A 268 -4.98 -7.53 6.82
CA ILE A 268 -5.31 -6.69 7.96
C ILE A 268 -4.69 -5.30 7.72
N TYR A 269 -5.52 -4.26 7.85
CA TYR A 269 -5.07 -2.87 7.75
C TYR A 269 -5.14 -2.22 9.14
N ASP A 270 -4.02 -2.12 9.82
CA ASP A 270 -3.93 -1.58 11.18
C ASP A 270 -3.13 -0.25 11.23
N ASP A 271 -3.76 0.92 11.10
CA ASP A 271 -5.18 1.18 10.87
C ASP A 271 -5.42 2.16 9.71
N LEU A 272 -6.58 2.09 9.12
CA LEU A 272 -6.97 2.98 8.01
C LEU A 272 -7.25 4.42 8.46
N SER A 273 -7.50 4.68 9.74
CA SER A 273 -7.62 6.04 10.26
C SER A 273 -6.33 6.82 10.06
N LYS A 274 -5.18 6.17 10.30
CA LYS A 274 -3.86 6.77 10.09
C LYS A 274 -3.52 6.95 8.60
N GLN A 275 -3.95 6.02 7.75
CA GLN A 275 -3.84 6.22 6.29
C GLN A 275 -4.60 7.48 5.86
N ALA A 276 -5.82 7.68 6.34
CA ALA A 276 -6.60 8.86 6.02
C ALA A 276 -5.92 10.16 6.51
N VAL A 277 -5.32 10.14 7.71
CA VAL A 277 -4.55 11.27 8.24
C VAL A 277 -3.33 11.57 7.36
N ALA A 278 -2.57 10.56 6.96
CA ALA A 278 -1.44 10.72 6.05
C ALA A 278 -1.87 11.31 4.70
N TYR A 279 -2.98 10.82 4.14
CA TYR A 279 -3.54 11.35 2.90
C TYR A 279 -4.02 12.79 3.03
N ARG A 280 -4.65 13.15 4.15
CA ARG A 280 -5.02 14.52 4.47
C ARG A 280 -3.79 15.44 4.51
N GLN A 281 -2.73 15.03 5.19
CA GLN A 281 -1.48 15.77 5.27
C GLN A 281 -0.91 16.04 3.87
N MET A 282 -0.76 15.01 3.05
CA MET A 282 -0.26 15.15 1.69
C MET A 282 -1.14 16.07 0.84
N SER A 283 -2.45 15.91 0.94
CA SER A 283 -3.42 16.70 0.17
C SER A 283 -3.37 18.20 0.53
N LEU A 284 -3.23 18.53 1.81
CA LEU A 284 -3.08 19.91 2.26
C LEU A 284 -1.76 20.53 1.78
N LEU A 285 -0.66 19.77 1.84
CA LEU A 285 0.65 20.22 1.34
C LEU A 285 0.64 20.43 -0.19
N LEU A 286 -0.10 19.58 -0.91
CA LEU A 286 -0.35 19.74 -2.34
C LEU A 286 -1.39 20.83 -2.66
N ARG A 287 -1.88 21.57 -1.66
CA ARG A 287 -2.89 22.63 -1.77
C ARG A 287 -4.22 22.18 -2.38
N ARG A 288 -4.58 20.92 -2.22
CA ARG A 288 -5.92 20.45 -2.56
C ARG A 288 -6.95 21.07 -1.60
N PRO A 289 -8.11 21.51 -2.07
CA PRO A 289 -9.13 22.15 -1.23
C PRO A 289 -9.61 21.15 -0.16
N PRO A 290 -9.61 21.54 1.14
CA PRO A 290 -10.10 20.69 2.21
C PRO A 290 -11.64 20.67 2.24
N GLY A 291 -12.18 19.50 2.58
CA GLY A 291 -13.59 19.29 2.87
C GLY A 291 -13.84 19.12 4.38
N ARG A 292 -14.80 18.24 4.72
CA ARG A 292 -15.17 17.93 6.12
C ARG A 292 -13.93 17.42 6.89
N GLU A 293 -13.72 17.93 8.09
CA GLU A 293 -12.58 17.61 8.98
C GLU A 293 -11.21 17.79 8.29
N ALA A 294 -11.14 18.73 7.33
CA ALA A 294 -9.98 19.01 6.50
C ALA A 294 -9.51 17.83 5.61
N TYR A 295 -10.30 16.78 5.45
CA TYR A 295 -10.02 15.71 4.49
C TYR A 295 -10.29 16.19 3.05
N PRO A 296 -9.54 15.70 2.05
CA PRO A 296 -9.83 15.99 0.66
C PRO A 296 -11.15 15.32 0.23
N GLY A 297 -11.81 15.86 -0.78
CA GLY A 297 -13.11 15.39 -1.24
C GLY A 297 -13.15 13.93 -1.73
N ASP A 298 -12.00 13.36 -2.05
CA ASP A 298 -11.84 11.99 -2.53
C ASP A 298 -11.42 10.98 -1.45
N VAL A 299 -11.49 11.34 -0.15
CA VAL A 299 -11.09 10.42 0.93
C VAL A 299 -11.99 9.18 1.01
N PHE A 300 -13.27 9.27 0.64
CA PHE A 300 -14.12 8.10 0.51
C PHE A 300 -13.58 7.15 -0.57
N TYR A 301 -13.19 7.69 -1.70
CA TYR A 301 -12.60 6.92 -2.81
C TYR A 301 -11.25 6.29 -2.44
N LEU A 302 -10.47 6.93 -1.57
CA LEU A 302 -9.24 6.36 -1.01
C LEU A 302 -9.49 4.97 -0.42
N HIS A 303 -10.48 4.84 0.45
CA HIS A 303 -10.79 3.57 1.13
C HIS A 303 -11.64 2.64 0.26
N SER A 304 -12.58 3.15 -0.53
CA SER A 304 -13.44 2.31 -1.36
C SER A 304 -12.66 1.59 -2.45
N ARG A 305 -11.76 2.27 -3.16
CA ARG A 305 -10.91 1.63 -4.19
C ARG A 305 -9.92 0.61 -3.62
N LEU A 306 -9.55 0.73 -2.33
CA LEU A 306 -8.74 -0.25 -1.62
C LEU A 306 -9.57 -1.47 -1.21
N LEU A 307 -10.66 -1.25 -0.48
CA LEU A 307 -11.45 -2.31 0.14
C LEU A 307 -12.27 -3.11 -0.89
N GLU A 308 -12.70 -2.49 -1.98
CA GLU A 308 -13.37 -3.20 -3.08
C GLU A 308 -12.48 -4.24 -3.80
N ARG A 309 -11.17 -4.19 -3.60
CA ARG A 309 -10.24 -5.20 -4.11
C ARG A 309 -10.32 -6.52 -3.34
N ALA A 310 -10.80 -6.50 -2.10
CA ALA A 310 -11.13 -7.72 -1.36
C ALA A 310 -12.40 -8.34 -1.94
N ALA A 311 -12.30 -9.59 -2.38
CA ALA A 311 -13.37 -10.30 -3.05
C ALA A 311 -13.14 -11.82 -3.04
N LYS A 312 -14.22 -12.58 -3.23
CA LYS A 312 -14.21 -13.98 -3.62
C LYS A 312 -14.37 -14.05 -5.14
N LEU A 313 -13.44 -14.69 -5.82
CA LEU A 313 -13.55 -14.94 -7.27
C LEU A 313 -14.34 -16.22 -7.51
N ASN A 314 -14.99 -16.28 -8.66
CA ASN A 314 -15.70 -17.48 -9.11
C ASN A 314 -14.72 -18.54 -9.63
N ASP A 315 -15.20 -19.77 -9.81
CA ASP A 315 -14.37 -20.91 -10.20
C ASP A 315 -13.73 -20.73 -11.58
N ALA A 316 -14.39 -20.03 -12.51
CA ALA A 316 -13.85 -19.71 -13.82
C ALA A 316 -12.61 -18.79 -13.73
N ASN A 317 -12.46 -18.07 -12.63
CA ASN A 317 -11.32 -17.19 -12.31
C ASN A 317 -10.44 -17.78 -11.19
N GLY A 318 -10.47 -19.09 -10.99
CA GLY A 318 -9.61 -19.81 -10.05
C GLY A 318 -10.15 -19.96 -8.63
N GLY A 319 -11.31 -19.39 -8.30
CA GLY A 319 -11.96 -19.58 -6.99
C GLY A 319 -11.22 -18.97 -5.79
N GLY A 320 -10.16 -18.20 -6.00
CA GLY A 320 -9.39 -17.57 -4.93
C GLY A 320 -10.15 -16.47 -4.19
N SER A 321 -9.62 -16.05 -3.03
CA SER A 321 -10.23 -14.99 -2.25
C SER A 321 -9.20 -14.09 -1.57
N LEU A 322 -9.59 -12.84 -1.34
CA LEU A 322 -8.91 -11.89 -0.48
C LEU A 322 -9.92 -11.35 0.53
N THR A 323 -9.74 -11.71 1.79
CA THR A 323 -10.58 -11.26 2.92
C THR A 323 -9.90 -10.07 3.58
N ALA A 324 -10.63 -9.00 3.85
CA ALA A 324 -10.09 -7.81 4.48
C ALA A 324 -10.65 -7.59 5.88
N LEU A 325 -9.76 -7.35 6.84
CA LEU A 325 -10.08 -6.87 8.18
C LEU A 325 -9.47 -5.47 8.37
N PRO A 326 -10.14 -4.42 7.87
CA PRO A 326 -9.74 -3.06 8.16
C PRO A 326 -10.00 -2.72 9.63
N ILE A 327 -9.08 -1.95 10.22
CA ILE A 327 -9.22 -1.43 11.57
C ILE A 327 -9.44 0.07 11.49
N ILE A 328 -10.42 0.56 12.25
CA ILE A 328 -10.69 2.00 12.43
C ILE A 328 -10.66 2.32 13.92
N GLU A 329 -9.95 3.39 14.26
CA GLU A 329 -9.91 3.94 15.61
C GLU A 329 -10.99 5.02 15.76
N THR A 330 -11.84 4.86 16.76
CA THR A 330 -12.81 5.88 17.18
C THR A 330 -12.28 6.71 18.36
N GLN A 331 -12.94 7.81 18.64
CA GLN A 331 -12.69 8.64 19.81
C GLN A 331 -13.98 8.73 20.61
N ALA A 332 -13.95 8.33 21.89
CA ALA A 332 -15.11 8.30 22.78
C ALA A 332 -16.32 7.53 22.20
N GLY A 333 -16.06 6.45 21.46
CA GLY A 333 -17.10 5.63 20.84
C GLY A 333 -17.85 6.28 19.69
N ASP A 334 -17.38 7.44 19.17
CA ASP A 334 -18.09 8.16 18.10
C ASP A 334 -17.89 7.48 16.73
N VAL A 335 -18.85 6.65 16.37
CA VAL A 335 -18.94 6.02 15.05
C VAL A 335 -19.56 6.94 13.98
N SER A 336 -20.04 8.12 14.36
CA SER A 336 -20.64 9.10 13.44
C SER A 336 -19.61 10.04 12.81
N ALA A 337 -18.35 9.98 13.25
CA ALA A 337 -17.24 10.73 12.66
C ALA A 337 -17.05 10.39 11.18
N TYR A 338 -16.34 11.26 10.43
CA TYR A 338 -16.31 11.19 8.98
C TYR A 338 -15.67 9.89 8.46
N ILE A 339 -14.48 9.53 8.95
CA ILE A 339 -13.79 8.32 8.48
C ILE A 339 -14.50 7.04 8.91
N PRO A 340 -14.92 6.85 10.19
CA PRO A 340 -15.72 5.70 10.59
C PRO A 340 -16.95 5.49 9.71
N THR A 341 -17.75 6.52 9.49
CA THR A 341 -18.97 6.46 8.67
C THR A 341 -18.70 6.00 7.25
N ASN A 342 -17.63 6.53 6.64
CA ASN A 342 -17.22 6.14 5.29
C ASN A 342 -16.84 4.65 5.22
N VAL A 343 -16.03 4.16 6.14
CA VAL A 343 -15.56 2.76 6.12
C VAL A 343 -16.69 1.79 6.46
N ILE A 344 -17.59 2.13 7.41
CA ILE A 344 -18.79 1.34 7.69
C ILE A 344 -19.64 1.14 6.43
N SER A 345 -19.79 2.18 5.60
CA SER A 345 -20.58 2.08 4.36
C SER A 345 -19.91 1.25 3.25
N ILE A 346 -18.59 1.09 3.29
CA ILE A 346 -17.82 0.32 2.28
C ILE A 346 -17.74 -1.17 2.66
N THR A 347 -17.74 -1.49 3.95
CA THR A 347 -17.57 -2.84 4.47
C THR A 347 -18.89 -3.60 4.52
N ASP A 348 -18.82 -4.93 4.55
CA ASP A 348 -19.97 -5.81 4.54
C ASP A 348 -20.57 -6.00 5.94
N GLY A 349 -19.79 -5.74 6.98
CA GLY A 349 -20.19 -5.79 8.39
C GLY A 349 -19.13 -5.14 9.28
N GLN A 350 -19.42 -5.06 10.58
CA GLN A 350 -18.50 -4.50 11.56
C GLN A 350 -18.55 -5.21 12.90
N ILE A 351 -17.39 -5.32 13.52
CA ILE A 351 -17.18 -5.77 14.90
C ILE A 351 -16.83 -4.53 15.73
N PHE A 352 -17.78 -4.08 16.53
CA PHE A 352 -17.61 -2.93 17.42
C PHE A 352 -17.05 -3.38 18.77
N LEU A 353 -15.84 -2.93 19.10
CA LEU A 353 -15.17 -3.20 20.37
C LEU A 353 -15.41 -2.02 21.31
N GLU A 354 -16.32 -2.19 22.24
CA GLU A 354 -16.77 -1.16 23.17
C GLU A 354 -15.85 -1.12 24.40
N THR A 355 -15.46 0.10 24.82
CA THR A 355 -14.54 0.29 25.94
C THR A 355 -15.10 -0.21 27.26
N GLU A 356 -16.41 -0.03 27.51
CA GLU A 356 -17.05 -0.49 28.75
C GLU A 356 -17.02 -2.01 28.87
N LEU A 357 -17.26 -2.72 27.77
CA LEU A 357 -17.21 -4.20 27.75
C LEU A 357 -15.79 -4.72 27.84
N PHE A 358 -14.81 -3.99 27.33
CA PHE A 358 -13.40 -4.37 27.41
C PHE A 358 -12.85 -4.29 28.84
N ASN A 359 -13.34 -3.35 29.64
CA ASN A 359 -12.91 -3.12 31.02
C ASN A 359 -13.63 -3.98 32.07
N GLN A 360 -14.60 -4.79 31.68
CA GLN A 360 -15.31 -5.76 32.55
C GLN A 360 -14.63 -7.14 32.51
#